data_e1dfde54cd56d88a924d6611cd51f0dd
#
_entry.id   e1dfde54cd56d88a924d6611cd51f0dd
#
_cell.length_a   1.000
_cell.length_b   1.000
_cell.length_c   1.000
_cell.angle_alpha   90.00
_cell.angle_beta   90.00
_cell.angle_gamma   90.00
#
_symmetry.space_group_name_H-M   'P 1'
#
loop_
_entity.id
_entity.type
_entity.pdbx_description
1 polymer ?
#
loop_
_entity_poly.entity_id
_entity_poly.type
_entity_poly.pdbx_seq_one_letter_code
_entity_poly.pdbx_strand_id
1 'polypeptide(L)'
;MMNNNILLFSEVVSPESPLATVSQEGPFTGEEAPISPDILSAAAQQIFGLSYLYPYQRLVITNILEGAQRAGISLMGPPELMRAFQENPEQAQGAEIDPEAQEPPGARGSEAQDGIEERAGAYQHQIVVLPTGAGKSLCFLLPALLMERPTLVLYPLLALMEDQRRRLEARGIQPLILRGGQTPEERHHIWDRLREHRAGTILIANPEVLCTPSVWEHLPGLTIGQVVVDEAHCVSEWGESFRPSYLEVGNIIQQCKAPLVTAFTATASPPVLEKIRHYIFPEGEAHTILANPDRPNISYQCQGAVLKDLAVRDILRSVERPAIVFCGSRTRTWKLAHYLAFYYGYERVRFYHAGLEKEEKKAIEEWFFASQEGILVATCAYGMGVDKSNIRTVIHRDIPPSVEAYLQEAGRAGRDGKPSTAILVWGPEDEQTRKRRTDAYHFQRYQELFAYGRSTDRCRREQLLAFLGHEGTSCVPGPTACDVCQGKANSQWRETRALVEYVKKHPRRFTVPELSRFLMDPLFGCSFQEGERLLHHLVQAGYLKERRSWWLRGRLEVPY
;
A
#
# COMPACT_ATOMS: atom_id res chain seq x y z
N MET A 1 16.99 -7.14 -26.58
CA MET A 1 15.56 -6.83 -26.66
C MET A 1 14.91 -7.70 -25.61
N MET A 2 14.60 -7.13 -24.45
CA MET A 2 14.00 -7.86 -23.32
C MET A 2 12.49 -7.85 -23.52
N ASN A 3 11.90 -9.03 -23.81
CA ASN A 3 10.45 -9.19 -23.81
C ASN A 3 9.98 -9.31 -22.35
N ASN A 4 9.41 -8.24 -21.82
CA ASN A 4 8.74 -8.25 -20.52
C ASN A 4 7.34 -8.87 -20.71
N ASN A 5 7.14 -10.10 -20.28
CA ASN A 5 5.80 -10.66 -20.15
C ASN A 5 5.10 -10.05 -18.93
N ILE A 6 4.27 -9.06 -19.18
CA ILE A 6 3.47 -8.36 -18.17
C ILE A 6 2.00 -8.63 -18.49
N LEU A 7 1.28 -9.26 -17.57
CA LEU A 7 -0.18 -9.38 -17.64
C LEU A 7 -0.83 -8.26 -16.82
N LEU A 8 -1.61 -7.42 -17.50
CA LEU A 8 -2.35 -6.30 -16.91
C LEU A 8 -3.82 -6.68 -16.77
N PHE A 9 -4.35 -6.64 -15.54
CA PHE A 9 -5.77 -6.73 -15.29
C PHE A 9 -6.37 -5.34 -15.19
N SER A 10 -7.25 -4.98 -16.14
CA SER A 10 -7.81 -3.63 -16.27
C SER A 10 -9.17 -3.44 -15.57
N GLU A 11 -9.83 -4.48 -15.07
CA GLU A 11 -11.18 -4.34 -14.54
C GLU A 11 -11.27 -4.63 -13.04
N VAL A 12 -11.67 -3.62 -12.27
CA VAL A 12 -12.13 -3.74 -10.89
C VAL A 12 -13.65 -3.85 -10.94
N VAL A 13 -14.18 -5.05 -10.73
CA VAL A 13 -15.62 -5.25 -10.54
C VAL A 13 -15.97 -4.76 -9.13
N SER A 14 -16.80 -3.73 -9.03
CA SER A 14 -17.42 -3.29 -7.79
C SER A 14 -18.45 -4.33 -7.33
N PRO A 15 -18.53 -4.65 -6.03
CA PRO A 15 -19.61 -5.48 -5.53
C PRO A 15 -20.88 -4.62 -5.36
N GLU A 16 -21.73 -4.53 -6.38
CA GLU A 16 -23.11 -4.11 -6.19
C GLU A 16 -23.96 -5.35 -5.92
N SER A 17 -24.55 -5.40 -4.75
CA SER A 17 -25.60 -6.37 -4.43
C SER A 17 -26.91 -5.94 -5.08
N PRO A 18 -27.56 -6.75 -5.92
CA PRO A 18 -28.91 -6.45 -6.38
C PRO A 18 -29.92 -6.91 -5.34
N LEU A 19 -30.71 -5.99 -4.83
CA LEU A 19 -32.00 -6.27 -4.21
C LEU A 19 -32.95 -6.76 -5.31
N ALA A 20 -33.32 -8.03 -5.22
CA ALA A 20 -34.27 -8.67 -6.12
C ALA A 20 -35.69 -8.16 -5.87
N THR A 21 -36.28 -7.56 -6.89
CA THR A 21 -37.75 -7.51 -7.01
C THR A 21 -38.21 -8.66 -7.87
N VAL A 22 -39.03 -9.49 -7.27
CA VAL A 22 -39.71 -10.63 -7.90
C VAL A 22 -40.79 -10.14 -8.87
N SER A 23 -40.74 -10.60 -10.11
CA SER A 23 -41.93 -10.72 -10.96
C SER A 23 -41.93 -12.10 -11.58
N GLN A 24 -43.06 -12.80 -11.38
CA GLN A 24 -43.40 -14.13 -11.89
C GLN A 24 -43.55 -14.10 -13.41
N GLU A 25 -43.01 -15.13 -14.10
CA GLU A 25 -43.74 -15.84 -15.15
C GLU A 25 -42.92 -17.00 -15.72
N GLY A 26 -43.51 -18.23 -15.66
CA GLY A 26 -43.46 -19.29 -16.64
C GLY A 26 -42.35 -20.35 -16.55
N PRO A 27 -42.68 -21.65 -16.74
CA PRO A 27 -41.75 -22.73 -16.48
C PRO A 27 -40.88 -23.06 -17.69
N PHE A 28 -39.55 -22.91 -17.53
CA PHE A 28 -38.58 -23.61 -18.39
C PHE A 28 -38.09 -24.85 -17.63
N THR A 29 -38.54 -25.99 -18.06
CA THR A 29 -37.99 -27.31 -17.69
C THR A 29 -36.70 -27.52 -18.51
N GLY A 30 -35.57 -27.21 -17.91
CA GLY A 30 -34.25 -27.66 -18.30
C GLY A 30 -33.49 -27.93 -17.01
N GLU A 31 -33.26 -29.19 -16.69
CA GLU A 31 -32.36 -29.60 -15.63
C GLU A 31 -30.93 -29.15 -16.03
N GLU A 32 -30.55 -27.93 -15.64
CA GLU A 32 -29.15 -27.56 -15.63
C GLU A 32 -28.49 -28.41 -14.53
N ALA A 33 -27.59 -29.28 -14.92
CA ALA A 33 -26.71 -29.99 -14.00
C ALA A 33 -26.02 -28.97 -13.09
N PRO A 34 -25.98 -29.17 -11.76
CA PRO A 34 -25.35 -28.22 -10.85
C PRO A 34 -23.90 -28.04 -11.29
N ILE A 35 -23.50 -26.78 -11.58
CA ILE A 35 -22.12 -26.39 -11.90
C ILE A 35 -21.27 -26.94 -10.76
N SER A 36 -20.39 -27.89 -11.07
CA SER A 36 -19.46 -28.48 -10.11
C SER A 36 -18.71 -27.36 -9.43
N PRO A 37 -18.74 -27.23 -8.09
CA PRO A 37 -18.01 -26.16 -7.42
C PRO A 37 -16.54 -26.29 -7.80
N ASP A 38 -15.98 -25.20 -8.37
CA ASP A 38 -14.59 -25.13 -8.72
C ASP A 38 -13.72 -25.49 -7.51
N ILE A 39 -12.74 -26.35 -7.73
CA ILE A 39 -11.90 -26.98 -6.71
C ILE A 39 -11.18 -25.96 -5.84
N LEU A 40 -10.65 -24.87 -6.45
CA LEU A 40 -9.97 -23.81 -5.71
C LEU A 40 -10.94 -23.04 -4.83
N SER A 41 -12.14 -22.77 -5.32
CA SER A 41 -13.20 -22.14 -4.53
C SER A 41 -13.66 -23.04 -3.39
N ALA A 42 -13.77 -24.36 -3.61
CA ALA A 42 -14.09 -25.32 -2.56
C ALA A 42 -13.01 -25.34 -1.46
N ALA A 43 -11.72 -25.34 -1.83
CA ALA A 43 -10.62 -25.27 -0.88
C ALA A 43 -10.60 -23.94 -0.11
N ALA A 44 -10.83 -22.81 -0.79
CA ALA A 44 -10.91 -21.49 -0.16
C ALA A 44 -12.09 -21.41 0.81
N GLN A 45 -13.23 -21.98 0.46
CA GLN A 45 -14.41 -22.07 1.33
C GLN A 45 -14.12 -22.92 2.57
N GLN A 46 -13.55 -24.10 2.39
CA GLN A 46 -13.29 -25.04 3.48
C GLN A 46 -12.23 -24.51 4.46
N ILE A 47 -11.14 -23.93 3.96
CA ILE A 47 -9.99 -23.52 4.78
C ILE A 47 -10.15 -22.10 5.32
N PHE A 48 -10.69 -21.19 4.51
CA PHE A 48 -10.76 -19.76 4.82
C PHE A 48 -12.17 -19.21 4.98
N GLY A 49 -13.21 -20.01 4.68
CA GLY A 49 -14.62 -19.59 4.71
C GLY A 49 -15.00 -18.64 3.57
N LEU A 50 -14.25 -18.63 2.46
CA LEU A 50 -14.44 -17.74 1.33
C LEU A 50 -15.19 -18.45 0.21
N SER A 51 -16.37 -17.93 -0.15
CA SER A 51 -17.22 -18.50 -1.20
C SER A 51 -16.80 -18.14 -2.62
N TYR A 52 -15.86 -17.20 -2.78
CA TYR A 52 -15.44 -16.69 -4.07
C TYR A 52 -13.96 -16.31 -4.08
N LEU A 53 -13.27 -16.62 -5.17
CA LEU A 53 -11.90 -16.17 -5.47
C LEU A 53 -11.94 -15.20 -6.64
N TYR A 54 -11.33 -14.03 -6.48
CA TYR A 54 -11.16 -13.10 -7.59
C TYR A 54 -10.31 -13.70 -8.72
N PRO A 55 -10.53 -13.34 -9.99
CA PRO A 55 -9.78 -13.92 -11.13
C PRO A 55 -8.27 -13.84 -10.96
N TYR A 56 -7.72 -12.71 -10.49
CA TYR A 56 -6.30 -12.56 -10.22
C TYR A 56 -5.79 -13.44 -9.07
N GLN A 57 -6.59 -13.66 -8.04
CA GLN A 57 -6.24 -14.60 -6.95
C GLN A 57 -6.15 -16.03 -7.49
N ARG A 58 -7.14 -16.41 -8.27
CA ARG A 58 -7.20 -17.71 -8.93
C ARG A 58 -5.96 -17.92 -9.80
N LEU A 59 -5.62 -16.97 -10.68
CA LEU A 59 -4.45 -17.05 -11.55
C LEU A 59 -3.16 -17.27 -10.74
N VAL A 60 -2.93 -16.47 -9.69
CA VAL A 60 -1.72 -16.59 -8.86
C VAL A 60 -1.67 -17.94 -8.16
N ILE A 61 -2.78 -18.40 -7.59
CA ILE A 61 -2.88 -19.70 -6.89
C ILE A 61 -2.61 -20.83 -7.87
N THR A 62 -3.25 -20.82 -9.04
CA THR A 62 -3.06 -21.84 -10.09
C THR A 62 -1.61 -21.90 -10.53
N ASN A 63 -0.98 -20.76 -10.84
CA ASN A 63 0.44 -20.71 -11.24
C ASN A 63 1.37 -21.32 -10.18
N ILE A 64 1.11 -21.08 -8.89
CA ILE A 64 1.91 -21.65 -7.80
C ILE A 64 1.74 -23.17 -7.74
N LEU A 65 0.50 -23.66 -7.83
CA LEU A 65 0.19 -25.09 -7.74
C LEU A 65 0.71 -25.87 -8.96
N GLU A 66 0.56 -25.34 -10.18
CA GLU A 66 1.13 -25.93 -11.38
C GLU A 66 2.67 -25.93 -11.33
N GLY A 67 3.29 -24.83 -10.88
CA GLY A 67 4.72 -24.75 -10.66
C GLY A 67 5.20 -25.81 -9.66
N ALA A 68 4.43 -26.06 -8.59
CA ALA A 68 4.71 -27.09 -7.59
C ALA A 68 4.70 -28.50 -8.21
N GLN A 69 3.65 -28.83 -8.99
CA GLN A 69 3.55 -30.11 -9.67
C GLN A 69 4.70 -30.34 -10.66
N ARG A 70 5.08 -29.33 -11.44
CA ARG A 70 6.23 -29.40 -12.36
C ARG A 70 7.56 -29.58 -11.64
N ALA A 71 7.68 -29.00 -10.44
CA ALA A 71 8.85 -29.19 -9.57
C ALA A 71 8.85 -30.54 -8.82
N GLY A 72 7.88 -31.42 -9.12
CA GLY A 72 7.73 -32.73 -8.46
C GLY A 72 7.32 -32.61 -6.99
N ILE A 73 6.60 -31.53 -6.61
CA ILE A 73 6.01 -31.38 -5.29
C ILE A 73 4.57 -31.93 -5.34
N SER A 74 4.32 -32.96 -4.54
CA SER A 74 2.99 -33.51 -4.41
C SER A 74 2.03 -32.50 -3.76
N LEU A 75 0.83 -32.43 -4.27
CA LEU A 75 -0.25 -31.67 -3.65
C LEU A 75 -1.05 -32.61 -2.75
N MET A 76 -1.31 -32.17 -1.52
CA MET A 76 -2.03 -32.92 -0.51
C MET A 76 -3.24 -32.10 -0.08
N GLY A 77 -4.40 -32.73 0.01
CA GLY A 77 -5.64 -32.07 0.42
C GLY A 77 -6.72 -33.10 0.71
N PRO A 78 -7.95 -32.70 1.02
CA PRO A 78 -9.06 -33.63 1.10
C PRO A 78 -9.11 -34.52 -0.16
N PRO A 79 -9.32 -35.84 -0.02
CA PRO A 79 -9.20 -36.78 -1.15
C PRO A 79 -10.05 -36.39 -2.38
N GLU A 80 -11.18 -35.75 -2.15
CA GLU A 80 -12.11 -35.28 -3.19
C GLU A 80 -11.49 -34.10 -3.98
N LEU A 81 -10.82 -33.20 -3.28
CA LEU A 81 -10.14 -32.06 -3.85
C LEU A 81 -8.94 -32.49 -4.72
N MET A 82 -8.23 -33.53 -4.26
CA MET A 82 -7.06 -34.05 -4.96
C MET A 82 -7.42 -34.82 -6.23
N ARG A 83 -8.51 -35.60 -6.22
CA ARG A 83 -9.00 -36.29 -7.42
C ARG A 83 -9.41 -35.31 -8.50
N ALA A 84 -10.10 -34.24 -8.13
CA ALA A 84 -10.55 -33.23 -9.07
C ALA A 84 -9.41 -32.44 -9.70
N PHE A 85 -8.29 -32.18 -8.99
CA PHE A 85 -7.08 -31.62 -9.57
C PHE A 85 -6.36 -32.56 -10.57
N GLN A 86 -6.41 -33.87 -10.32
CA GLN A 86 -5.80 -34.88 -11.18
C GLN A 86 -6.64 -35.19 -12.42
N GLU A 87 -7.98 -35.15 -12.30
CA GLU A 87 -8.91 -35.53 -13.37
C GLU A 87 -9.23 -34.39 -14.35
N ASN A 88 -9.10 -33.11 -13.94
CA ASN A 88 -9.46 -31.95 -14.76
C ASN A 88 -8.53 -30.74 -14.50
N PRO A 89 -7.28 -30.77 -14.98
CA PRO A 89 -6.38 -29.61 -14.86
C PRO A 89 -6.90 -28.35 -15.58
N GLU A 90 -7.71 -28.51 -16.64
CA GLU A 90 -8.30 -27.38 -17.39
C GLU A 90 -9.45 -26.70 -16.64
N GLN A 91 -10.19 -27.40 -15.79
CA GLN A 91 -11.22 -26.78 -14.94
C GLN A 91 -10.64 -25.95 -13.80
N ALA A 92 -9.36 -26.14 -13.47
CA ALA A 92 -8.64 -25.27 -12.55
C ALA A 92 -8.35 -23.88 -13.19
N GLN A 93 -8.36 -23.78 -14.51
CA GLN A 93 -8.08 -22.54 -15.25
C GLN A 93 -9.28 -21.60 -15.40
N GLY A 94 -10.47 -22.00 -14.96
CA GLY A 94 -11.66 -21.14 -14.96
C GLY A 94 -12.48 -21.23 -16.26
N ALA A 95 -13.77 -21.07 -16.13
CA ALA A 95 -14.73 -21.07 -17.21
C ALA A 95 -14.32 -20.16 -18.36
N GLU A 96 -14.54 -20.62 -19.59
CA GLU A 96 -14.42 -19.88 -20.82
C GLU A 96 -14.96 -18.44 -20.66
N ILE A 97 -14.16 -17.47 -21.05
CA ILE A 97 -14.60 -16.11 -21.26
C ILE A 97 -15.67 -16.19 -22.36
N ASP A 98 -16.88 -15.76 -22.06
CA ASP A 98 -17.99 -15.67 -23.00
C ASP A 98 -17.52 -14.89 -24.25
N PRO A 99 -17.47 -15.52 -25.45
CA PRO A 99 -16.97 -14.85 -26.65
C PRO A 99 -17.90 -13.74 -27.16
N GLU A 100 -19.06 -13.53 -26.55
CA GLU A 100 -20.02 -12.47 -26.95
C GLU A 100 -19.96 -11.19 -26.07
N ALA A 101 -19.07 -11.08 -25.09
CA ALA A 101 -18.84 -9.82 -24.39
C ALA A 101 -18.14 -8.84 -25.35
N GLN A 102 -18.90 -7.88 -25.85
CA GLN A 102 -18.56 -6.90 -26.89
C GLN A 102 -17.21 -6.23 -26.64
N GLU A 103 -16.24 -6.47 -27.55
CA GLU A 103 -15.01 -5.72 -27.66
C GLU A 103 -15.30 -4.23 -27.97
N PRO A 104 -14.62 -3.28 -27.33
CA PRO A 104 -14.68 -1.89 -27.75
C PRO A 104 -14.02 -1.74 -29.14
N PRO A 105 -14.57 -0.90 -30.03
CA PRO A 105 -14.10 -0.79 -31.41
C PRO A 105 -12.73 -0.12 -31.47
N GLY A 106 -11.70 -0.87 -31.87
CA GLY A 106 -10.38 -0.30 -32.17
C GLY A 106 -9.15 -1.21 -32.14
N ALA A 107 -9.25 -2.48 -31.78
CA ALA A 107 -8.08 -3.37 -31.75
C ALA A 107 -8.16 -4.47 -32.83
N ARG A 108 -7.82 -4.14 -34.08
CA ARG A 108 -7.44 -5.13 -35.07
C ARG A 108 -5.92 -5.13 -35.20
N GLY A 109 -5.28 -6.17 -34.69
CA GLY A 109 -3.87 -6.49 -34.87
C GLY A 109 -3.71 -8.00 -34.78
N SER A 110 -3.84 -8.67 -35.91
CA SER A 110 -3.57 -10.08 -36.13
C SER A 110 -2.09 -10.35 -35.89
N GLU A 111 -1.77 -11.49 -35.23
CA GLU A 111 -0.48 -12.22 -35.10
C GLU A 111 0.06 -12.46 -33.68
N ALA A 112 -0.76 -12.40 -32.64
CA ALA A 112 -0.28 -12.65 -31.26
C ALA A 112 -0.96 -13.84 -30.55
N GLN A 113 -1.86 -14.57 -31.18
CA GLN A 113 -2.60 -15.64 -30.50
C GLN A 113 -1.87 -16.99 -30.40
N ASP A 114 -1.01 -17.34 -31.36
CA ASP A 114 -0.32 -18.65 -31.35
C ASP A 114 0.88 -18.77 -30.41
N GLY A 115 1.31 -17.71 -29.75
CA GLY A 115 2.47 -17.71 -28.85
C GLY A 115 2.15 -17.65 -27.36
N ILE A 116 0.88 -17.51 -26.97
CA ILE A 116 0.45 -17.28 -25.57
C ILE A 116 0.19 -18.61 -24.86
N GLU A 117 -0.35 -19.61 -25.55
CA GLU A 117 -0.70 -20.91 -24.94
C GLU A 117 0.51 -21.77 -24.56
N GLU A 118 1.60 -21.75 -25.32
CA GLU A 118 2.82 -22.52 -24.99
C GLU A 118 3.67 -21.89 -23.86
N ARG A 119 3.49 -20.62 -23.52
CA ARG A 119 4.28 -19.90 -22.51
C ARG A 119 3.61 -19.79 -21.14
N ALA A 120 2.32 -19.95 -21.02
CA ALA A 120 1.59 -19.80 -19.76
C ALA A 120 2.04 -20.77 -18.65
N GLY A 121 2.68 -21.86 -19.00
CA GLY A 121 3.06 -22.91 -18.10
C GLY A 121 4.51 -22.97 -17.63
N ALA A 122 5.39 -22.02 -17.97
CA ALA A 122 6.84 -22.19 -17.78
C ALA A 122 7.42 -21.51 -16.53
N TYR A 123 6.63 -20.69 -15.80
CA TYR A 123 7.20 -19.82 -14.78
C TYR A 123 7.07 -20.39 -13.36
N GLN A 124 8.19 -20.90 -12.84
CA GLN A 124 8.30 -21.35 -11.44
C GLN A 124 8.43 -20.16 -10.47
N HIS A 125 8.80 -18.98 -10.97
CA HIS A 125 9.04 -17.79 -10.15
C HIS A 125 8.12 -16.66 -10.57
N GLN A 126 7.55 -15.94 -9.59
CA GLN A 126 6.57 -14.89 -9.83
C GLN A 126 6.83 -13.64 -9.00
N ILE A 127 6.55 -12.47 -9.60
CA ILE A 127 6.39 -11.20 -8.91
C ILE A 127 4.92 -10.81 -9.03
N VAL A 128 4.25 -10.69 -7.90
CA VAL A 128 2.81 -10.45 -7.82
C VAL A 128 2.55 -9.09 -7.19
N VAL A 129 2.05 -8.14 -7.97
CA VAL A 129 1.70 -6.79 -7.52
C VAL A 129 0.18 -6.70 -7.41
N LEU A 130 -0.32 -6.76 -6.19
CA LEU A 130 -1.75 -6.69 -5.88
C LEU A 130 -2.02 -5.56 -4.89
N PRO A 131 -3.05 -4.71 -5.09
CA PRO A 131 -3.34 -3.61 -4.18
C PRO A 131 -3.57 -4.06 -2.74
N THR A 132 -3.43 -3.14 -1.80
CA THR A 132 -3.75 -3.40 -0.39
C THR A 132 -5.23 -3.79 -0.26
N GLY A 133 -5.51 -4.87 0.45
CA GLY A 133 -6.87 -5.40 0.59
C GLY A 133 -7.29 -6.41 -0.48
N ALA A 134 -6.48 -6.66 -1.52
CA ALA A 134 -6.76 -7.64 -2.57
C ALA A 134 -6.59 -9.11 -2.13
N GLY A 135 -6.30 -9.38 -0.86
CA GLY A 135 -6.17 -10.75 -0.36
C GLY A 135 -4.87 -11.45 -0.73
N LYS A 136 -3.74 -10.72 -0.85
CA LYS A 136 -2.40 -11.27 -1.13
C LYS A 136 -2.07 -12.51 -0.31
N SER A 137 -2.34 -12.48 1.00
CA SER A 137 -2.02 -13.61 1.88
C SER A 137 -2.73 -14.90 1.49
N LEU A 138 -3.97 -14.82 0.98
CA LEU A 138 -4.69 -15.98 0.49
C LEU A 138 -3.97 -16.62 -0.70
N CYS A 139 -3.42 -15.81 -1.60
CA CYS A 139 -2.78 -16.28 -2.83
C CYS A 139 -1.57 -17.19 -2.58
N PHE A 140 -0.90 -17.08 -1.44
CA PHE A 140 0.20 -17.97 -1.10
C PHE A 140 -0.11 -18.94 0.05
N LEU A 141 -1.01 -18.58 0.97
CA LEU A 141 -1.36 -19.48 2.07
C LEU A 141 -2.18 -20.69 1.61
N LEU A 142 -3.11 -20.49 0.67
CA LEU A 142 -3.90 -21.60 0.14
C LEU A 142 -3.00 -22.64 -0.56
N PRO A 143 -2.11 -22.28 -1.51
CA PRO A 143 -1.13 -23.23 -2.05
C PRO A 143 -0.23 -23.85 -0.97
N ALA A 144 0.28 -23.03 -0.04
CA ALA A 144 1.16 -23.52 1.03
C ALA A 144 0.53 -24.64 1.86
N LEU A 145 -0.78 -24.56 2.11
CA LEU A 145 -1.53 -25.58 2.86
C LEU A 145 -1.81 -26.85 2.05
N LEU A 146 -1.76 -26.76 0.72
CA LEU A 146 -1.97 -27.88 -0.18
C LEU A 146 -0.68 -28.61 -0.59
N MET A 147 0.50 -27.99 -0.39
CA MET A 147 1.78 -28.59 -0.75
C MET A 147 2.30 -29.55 0.33
N GLU A 148 2.91 -30.66 -0.10
CA GLU A 148 3.60 -31.62 0.78
C GLU A 148 4.84 -30.98 1.43
N ARG A 149 5.60 -30.19 0.68
CA ARG A 149 6.82 -29.55 1.15
C ARG A 149 6.53 -28.25 1.90
N PRO A 150 7.31 -27.93 2.95
CA PRO A 150 7.14 -26.68 3.70
C PRO A 150 7.26 -25.43 2.83
N THR A 151 6.46 -24.41 3.16
CA THR A 151 6.57 -23.07 2.58
C THR A 151 7.24 -22.13 3.59
N LEU A 152 8.33 -21.47 3.18
CA LEU A 152 8.97 -20.39 3.93
C LEU A 152 8.37 -19.06 3.52
N VAL A 153 7.80 -18.32 4.46
CA VAL A 153 7.25 -16.98 4.24
C VAL A 153 8.12 -15.94 4.95
N LEU A 154 8.69 -15.02 4.16
CA LEU A 154 9.52 -13.92 4.64
C LEU A 154 8.68 -12.68 4.86
N TYR A 155 8.66 -12.18 6.10
CA TYR A 155 8.03 -10.92 6.46
C TYR A 155 9.04 -9.86 6.88
N PRO A 156 8.80 -8.59 6.54
CA PRO A 156 9.72 -7.50 6.88
C PRO A 156 9.72 -7.11 8.36
N LEU A 157 8.67 -7.39 9.08
CA LEU A 157 8.51 -6.94 10.46
C LEU A 157 7.97 -8.03 11.37
N LEU A 158 8.49 -8.08 12.61
CA LEU A 158 7.98 -8.98 13.64
C LEU A 158 6.49 -8.77 13.93
N ALA A 159 5.99 -7.54 13.82
CA ALA A 159 4.58 -7.24 14.02
C ALA A 159 3.69 -7.92 12.96
N LEU A 160 4.13 -7.96 11.69
CA LEU A 160 3.43 -8.66 10.62
C LEU A 160 3.45 -10.17 10.82
N MET A 161 4.59 -10.72 11.22
CA MET A 161 4.73 -12.16 11.55
C MET A 161 3.74 -12.55 12.66
N GLU A 162 3.65 -11.73 13.71
CA GLU A 162 2.77 -11.98 14.86
C GLU A 162 1.29 -11.83 14.49
N ASP A 163 0.92 -10.85 13.65
CA ASP A 163 -0.44 -10.69 13.15
C ASP A 163 -0.84 -11.88 12.28
N GLN A 164 0.03 -12.30 11.37
CA GLN A 164 -0.22 -13.45 10.51
C GLN A 164 -0.31 -14.75 11.31
N ARG A 165 0.55 -14.94 12.33
CA ARG A 165 0.46 -16.07 13.26
C ARG A 165 -0.92 -16.15 13.91
N ARG A 166 -1.40 -15.04 14.50
CA ARG A 166 -2.72 -15.01 15.15
C ARG A 166 -3.86 -15.33 14.18
N ARG A 167 -3.79 -14.82 12.94
CA ARG A 167 -4.81 -15.08 11.92
C ARG A 167 -4.85 -16.54 11.51
N LEU A 168 -3.70 -17.20 11.43
CA LEU A 168 -3.60 -18.63 11.12
C LEU A 168 -4.08 -19.46 12.31
N GLU A 169 -3.62 -19.16 13.53
CA GLU A 169 -4.03 -19.86 14.76
C GLU A 169 -5.55 -19.77 15.00
N ALA A 170 -6.16 -18.62 14.73
CA ALA A 170 -7.62 -18.44 14.79
C ALA A 170 -8.40 -19.35 13.83
N ARG A 171 -7.71 -19.93 12.83
CA ARG A 171 -8.25 -20.92 11.87
C ARG A 171 -7.78 -22.35 12.15
N GLY A 172 -7.14 -22.57 13.30
CA GLY A 172 -6.60 -23.89 13.66
C GLY A 172 -5.30 -24.27 12.97
N ILE A 173 -4.68 -23.34 12.22
CA ILE A 173 -3.40 -23.56 11.52
C ILE A 173 -2.27 -23.09 12.43
N GLN A 174 -1.31 -23.98 12.73
CA GLN A 174 -0.16 -23.71 13.60
C GLN A 174 1.11 -23.46 12.77
N PRO A 175 1.47 -22.21 12.45
CA PRO A 175 2.71 -21.93 11.74
C PRO A 175 3.92 -22.07 12.66
N LEU A 176 5.05 -22.47 12.09
CA LEU A 176 6.35 -22.40 12.74
C LEU A 176 6.89 -20.98 12.64
N ILE A 177 7.34 -20.40 13.74
CA ILE A 177 7.86 -19.02 13.77
C ILE A 177 9.33 -19.04 14.12
N LEU A 178 10.16 -18.56 13.21
CA LEU A 178 11.59 -18.39 13.42
C LEU A 178 11.92 -16.90 13.59
N ARG A 179 12.41 -16.52 14.76
CA ARG A 179 12.69 -15.12 15.13
C ARG A 179 13.96 -15.00 15.98
N GLY A 180 14.46 -13.78 16.10
CA GLY A 180 15.55 -13.49 17.03
C GLY A 180 15.15 -13.71 18.50
N GLY A 181 16.14 -14.04 19.35
CA GLY A 181 15.95 -14.22 20.78
C GLY A 181 15.36 -15.57 21.22
N GLN A 182 15.14 -16.51 20.29
CA GLN A 182 14.71 -17.88 20.61
C GLN A 182 15.86 -18.70 21.18
N THR A 183 15.54 -19.60 22.15
CA THR A 183 16.50 -20.53 22.72
C THR A 183 16.92 -21.61 21.71
N PRO A 184 18.06 -22.28 21.92
CA PRO A 184 18.45 -23.42 21.08
C PRO A 184 17.40 -24.52 21.04
N GLU A 185 16.72 -24.79 22.15
CA GLU A 185 15.68 -25.82 22.28
C GLU A 185 14.45 -25.47 21.46
N GLU A 186 13.99 -24.19 21.50
CA GLU A 186 12.89 -23.69 20.66
C GLU A 186 13.21 -23.84 19.17
N ARG A 187 14.44 -23.53 18.76
CA ARG A 187 14.90 -23.69 17.39
C ARG A 187 15.00 -25.15 16.98
N HIS A 188 15.50 -26.02 17.88
CA HIS A 188 15.58 -27.45 17.60
C HIS A 188 14.20 -28.05 17.33
N HIS A 189 13.20 -27.67 18.11
CA HIS A 189 11.82 -28.07 17.86
C HIS A 189 11.30 -27.63 16.46
N ILE A 190 11.66 -26.43 16.01
CA ILE A 190 11.29 -25.96 14.66
C ILE A 190 11.94 -26.85 13.59
N TRP A 191 13.24 -27.16 13.76
CA TRP A 191 13.96 -27.99 12.81
C TRP A 191 13.42 -29.42 12.74
N ASP A 192 13.05 -30.01 13.86
CA ASP A 192 12.44 -31.35 13.91
C ASP A 192 11.08 -31.36 13.20
N ARG A 193 10.24 -30.36 13.48
CA ARG A 193 8.95 -30.24 12.81
C ARG A 193 9.07 -30.05 11.31
N LEU A 194 10.08 -29.32 10.81
CA LEU A 194 10.35 -29.18 9.39
C LEU A 194 10.83 -30.50 8.74
N ARG A 195 11.58 -31.32 9.47
CA ARG A 195 12.05 -32.65 9.00
C ARG A 195 10.92 -33.69 8.96
N GLU A 196 9.86 -33.50 9.72
CA GLU A 196 8.68 -34.41 9.67
C GLU A 196 7.93 -34.35 8.32
N HIS A 197 8.26 -33.40 7.46
CA HIS A 197 7.66 -33.21 6.13
C HIS A 197 6.12 -33.32 6.12
N ARG A 198 5.46 -32.69 7.09
CA ARG A 198 4.00 -32.66 7.11
C ARG A 198 3.49 -31.69 6.06
N ALA A 199 2.55 -32.14 5.24
CA ALA A 199 1.85 -31.29 4.31
C ALA A 199 1.24 -30.07 5.00
N GLY A 200 1.25 -28.94 4.30
CA GLY A 200 0.71 -27.68 4.83
C GLY A 200 1.58 -26.99 5.88
N THR A 201 2.85 -27.41 6.06
CA THR A 201 3.76 -26.76 7.00
C THR A 201 4.16 -25.37 6.51
N ILE A 202 3.91 -24.36 7.31
CA ILE A 202 4.28 -22.96 7.04
C ILE A 202 5.34 -22.51 8.05
N LEU A 203 6.52 -22.11 7.56
CA LEU A 203 7.57 -21.46 8.34
C LEU A 203 7.54 -19.96 8.08
N ILE A 204 7.35 -19.15 9.11
CA ILE A 204 7.37 -17.70 9.05
C ILE A 204 8.67 -17.18 9.65
N ALA A 205 9.42 -16.36 8.93
CA ALA A 205 10.68 -15.78 9.37
C ALA A 205 10.87 -14.35 8.84
N ASN A 206 11.84 -13.62 9.37
CA ASN A 206 12.36 -12.40 8.78
C ASN A 206 13.78 -12.62 8.24
N PRO A 207 14.25 -11.86 7.24
CA PRO A 207 15.58 -12.05 6.66
C PRO A 207 16.72 -11.98 7.70
N GLU A 208 16.60 -11.11 8.70
CA GLU A 208 17.63 -10.93 9.73
C GLU A 208 17.93 -12.21 10.52
N VAL A 209 16.91 -12.99 10.90
CA VAL A 209 17.14 -14.22 11.64
C VAL A 209 17.74 -15.30 10.75
N LEU A 210 17.37 -15.34 9.47
CA LEU A 210 17.89 -16.33 8.50
C LEU A 210 19.37 -16.09 8.18
N CYS A 211 19.83 -14.83 8.24
CA CYS A 211 21.24 -14.47 8.05
C CYS A 211 22.11 -14.75 9.30
N THR A 212 21.53 -15.19 10.43
CA THR A 212 22.35 -15.55 11.61
C THR A 212 23.10 -16.88 11.36
N PRO A 213 24.40 -17.00 11.73
CA PRO A 213 25.19 -18.20 11.45
C PRO A 213 24.52 -19.50 11.88
N SER A 214 23.95 -19.51 13.09
CA SER A 214 23.28 -20.69 13.67
C SER A 214 22.01 -21.13 12.93
N VAL A 215 21.42 -20.28 12.08
CA VAL A 215 20.26 -20.59 11.24
C VAL A 215 20.72 -20.87 9.82
N TRP A 216 21.65 -20.04 9.30
CA TRP A 216 22.17 -20.13 7.95
C TRP A 216 22.69 -21.53 7.60
N GLU A 217 23.44 -22.16 8.53
CA GLU A 217 23.98 -23.51 8.36
C GLU A 217 22.92 -24.60 8.21
N HIS A 218 21.70 -24.35 8.68
CA HIS A 218 20.60 -25.32 8.59
C HIS A 218 19.78 -25.18 7.27
N LEU A 219 19.82 -24.03 6.61
CA LEU A 219 18.98 -23.75 5.43
C LEU A 219 19.17 -24.78 4.29
N PRO A 220 20.39 -25.21 3.94
CA PRO A 220 20.59 -26.18 2.87
C PRO A 220 19.98 -27.56 3.12
N GLY A 221 19.75 -27.90 4.40
CA GLY A 221 19.14 -29.16 4.83
C GLY A 221 17.61 -29.13 4.88
N LEU A 222 16.99 -27.97 4.66
CA LEU A 222 15.54 -27.83 4.64
C LEU A 222 15.00 -28.13 3.25
N THR A 223 14.03 -29.02 3.16
CA THR A 223 13.38 -29.37 1.90
C THR A 223 12.23 -28.39 1.62
N ILE A 224 12.56 -27.10 1.46
CA ILE A 224 11.55 -26.05 1.19
C ILE A 224 10.98 -26.22 -0.20
N GLY A 225 9.64 -26.23 -0.32
CA GLY A 225 8.92 -26.29 -1.59
C GLY A 225 8.75 -24.94 -2.24
N GLN A 226 8.46 -23.93 -1.42
CA GLN A 226 8.25 -22.56 -1.87
C GLN A 226 8.85 -21.55 -0.90
N VAL A 227 9.46 -20.49 -1.43
CA VAL A 227 9.77 -19.26 -0.69
C VAL A 227 8.82 -18.15 -1.13
N VAL A 228 8.15 -17.56 -0.17
CA VAL A 228 7.29 -16.39 -0.36
C VAL A 228 7.97 -15.18 0.27
N VAL A 229 8.11 -14.10 -0.48
CA VAL A 229 8.63 -12.81 0.02
C VAL A 229 7.46 -11.82 0.05
N ASP A 230 6.90 -11.58 1.24
CA ASP A 230 5.83 -10.58 1.38
C ASP A 230 6.42 -9.18 1.58
N GLU A 231 5.70 -8.16 1.09
CA GLU A 231 6.14 -6.77 1.01
C GLU A 231 7.53 -6.63 0.33
N ALA A 232 7.70 -7.29 -0.82
CA ALA A 232 8.96 -7.38 -1.54
C ALA A 232 9.57 -6.01 -1.93
N HIS A 233 8.78 -4.94 -2.00
CA HIS A 233 9.26 -3.58 -2.21
C HIS A 233 10.26 -3.11 -1.12
N CYS A 234 10.26 -3.74 0.06
CA CYS A 234 11.21 -3.44 1.13
C CYS A 234 12.67 -3.66 0.73
N VAL A 235 12.95 -4.54 -0.24
CA VAL A 235 14.29 -4.71 -0.82
C VAL A 235 14.80 -3.40 -1.42
N SER A 236 13.92 -2.65 -2.09
CA SER A 236 14.25 -1.36 -2.69
C SER A 236 14.31 -0.21 -1.68
N GLU A 237 13.49 -0.24 -0.64
CA GLU A 237 13.34 0.88 0.29
C GLU A 237 14.31 0.83 1.48
N TRP A 238 14.62 -0.39 1.95
CA TRP A 238 15.35 -0.58 3.20
C TRP A 238 16.75 -1.19 3.04
N GLY A 239 17.00 -1.93 1.94
CA GLY A 239 18.19 -2.77 1.80
C GLY A 239 19.51 -2.01 1.93
N GLU A 240 19.66 -0.90 1.23
CA GLU A 240 20.95 -0.19 1.14
C GLU A 240 21.30 0.64 2.38
N SER A 241 20.30 1.17 3.09
CA SER A 241 20.53 2.15 4.16
C SER A 241 20.02 1.75 5.54
N PHE A 242 19.02 0.87 5.62
CA PHE A 242 18.34 0.58 6.88
C PHE A 242 18.41 -0.88 7.32
N ARG A 243 18.26 -1.84 6.39
CA ARG A 243 18.23 -3.28 6.69
C ARG A 243 18.99 -4.09 5.62
N PRO A 244 20.31 -4.19 5.72
CA PRO A 244 21.13 -4.91 4.73
C PRO A 244 20.72 -6.36 4.50
N SER A 245 20.15 -7.03 5.49
CA SER A 245 19.68 -8.42 5.38
C SER A 245 18.61 -8.63 4.27
N TYR A 246 17.95 -7.55 3.83
CA TYR A 246 17.01 -7.62 2.70
C TYR A 246 17.70 -7.80 1.36
N LEU A 247 18.95 -7.37 1.23
CA LEU A 247 19.76 -7.59 0.04
C LEU A 247 20.20 -9.08 -0.07
N GLU A 248 20.20 -9.79 1.07
CA GLU A 248 20.56 -11.19 1.15
C GLU A 248 19.40 -12.16 0.83
N VAL A 249 18.20 -11.65 0.53
CA VAL A 249 17.02 -12.51 0.27
C VAL A 249 17.27 -13.47 -0.89
N GLY A 250 17.92 -13.03 -1.96
CA GLY A 250 18.33 -13.92 -3.08
C GLY A 250 19.26 -15.05 -2.61
N ASN A 251 20.24 -14.74 -1.78
CA ASN A 251 21.16 -15.72 -1.20
C ASN A 251 20.44 -16.71 -0.26
N ILE A 252 19.47 -16.22 0.54
CA ILE A 252 18.62 -17.08 1.37
C ILE A 252 17.84 -18.07 0.50
N ILE A 253 17.25 -17.62 -0.59
CA ILE A 253 16.50 -18.44 -1.54
C ILE A 253 17.39 -19.53 -2.14
N GLN A 254 18.59 -19.16 -2.60
CA GLN A 254 19.58 -20.09 -3.13
C GLN A 254 20.00 -21.15 -2.11
N GLN A 255 20.23 -20.74 -0.85
CA GLN A 255 20.56 -21.68 0.24
C GLN A 255 19.43 -22.67 0.51
N CYS A 256 18.18 -22.22 0.48
CA CYS A 256 17.00 -23.08 0.65
C CYS A 256 16.79 -24.03 -0.55
N LYS A 257 17.38 -23.76 -1.72
CA LYS A 257 17.18 -24.51 -2.97
C LYS A 257 15.69 -24.69 -3.30
N ALA A 258 14.89 -23.66 -2.99
CA ALA A 258 13.45 -23.73 -3.20
C ALA A 258 13.11 -23.67 -4.70
N PRO A 259 12.38 -24.65 -5.24
CA PRO A 259 12.00 -24.67 -6.64
C PRO A 259 11.00 -23.59 -7.02
N LEU A 260 10.26 -23.05 -6.04
CA LEU A 260 9.27 -22.00 -6.27
C LEU A 260 9.59 -20.76 -5.44
N VAL A 261 9.51 -19.60 -6.08
CA VAL A 261 9.67 -18.31 -5.42
C VAL A 261 8.57 -17.36 -5.86
N THR A 262 7.84 -16.78 -4.91
CA THR A 262 6.80 -15.79 -5.19
C THR A 262 7.03 -14.54 -4.35
N ALA A 263 7.28 -13.41 -5.01
CA ALA A 263 7.43 -12.11 -4.36
C ALA A 263 6.13 -11.32 -4.46
N PHE A 264 5.57 -10.92 -3.30
CA PHE A 264 4.34 -10.14 -3.21
C PHE A 264 4.62 -8.70 -2.80
N THR A 265 3.93 -7.76 -3.43
CA THR A 265 3.92 -6.36 -3.00
C THR A 265 2.58 -5.70 -3.31
N ALA A 266 2.26 -4.61 -2.59
CA ALA A 266 1.05 -3.84 -2.87
C ALA A 266 1.25 -2.81 -4.00
N THR A 267 2.43 -2.28 -4.13
CA THR A 267 2.80 -1.22 -5.07
C THR A 267 4.23 -1.43 -5.53
N ALA A 268 4.48 -1.30 -6.82
CA ALA A 268 5.83 -1.31 -7.38
C ALA A 268 5.86 -0.48 -8.66
N SER A 269 6.68 0.56 -8.67
CA SER A 269 7.06 1.27 -9.89
C SER A 269 8.09 0.45 -10.71
N PRO A 270 8.30 0.75 -11.98
CA PRO A 270 9.30 0.03 -12.80
C PRO A 270 10.68 -0.06 -12.14
N PRO A 271 11.27 0.99 -11.54
CA PRO A 271 12.55 0.87 -10.82
C PRO A 271 12.50 -0.06 -9.61
N VAL A 272 11.36 -0.12 -8.91
CA VAL A 272 11.18 -1.05 -7.78
C VAL A 272 11.11 -2.49 -8.26
N LEU A 273 10.39 -2.75 -9.37
CA LEU A 273 10.33 -4.08 -9.99
C LEU A 273 11.70 -4.57 -10.45
N GLU A 274 12.54 -3.69 -11.01
CA GLU A 274 13.91 -4.02 -11.38
C GLU A 274 14.75 -4.41 -10.16
N LYS A 275 14.65 -3.67 -9.05
CA LYS A 275 15.33 -4.03 -7.81
C LYS A 275 14.82 -5.35 -7.23
N ILE A 276 13.52 -5.60 -7.25
CA ILE A 276 12.95 -6.90 -6.83
C ILE A 276 13.54 -8.04 -7.69
N ARG A 277 13.58 -7.88 -9.01
CA ARG A 277 14.20 -8.89 -9.89
C ARG A 277 15.66 -9.10 -9.55
N HIS A 278 16.42 -8.03 -9.40
CA HIS A 278 17.85 -8.10 -9.14
C HIS A 278 18.20 -8.80 -7.83
N TYR A 279 17.51 -8.47 -6.74
CA TYR A 279 17.86 -8.96 -5.39
C TYR A 279 17.15 -10.26 -5.00
N ILE A 280 15.98 -10.56 -5.56
CA ILE A 280 15.21 -11.75 -5.20
C ILE A 280 15.39 -12.86 -6.23
N PHE A 281 15.59 -12.53 -7.51
CA PHE A 281 15.71 -13.48 -8.61
C PHE A 281 17.02 -13.32 -9.39
N PRO A 282 18.20 -13.39 -8.75
CA PRO A 282 19.47 -13.05 -9.40
C PRO A 282 19.84 -13.98 -10.56
N GLU A 283 19.35 -15.22 -10.60
CA GLU A 283 19.68 -16.23 -11.59
C GLU A 283 18.53 -16.61 -12.51
N GLY A 284 17.34 -16.00 -12.34
CA GLY A 284 16.15 -16.46 -13.05
C GLY A 284 15.22 -15.36 -13.54
N GLU A 285 14.44 -15.70 -14.54
CA GLU A 285 13.31 -14.89 -14.96
C GLU A 285 12.11 -15.14 -14.04
N ALA A 286 11.47 -14.08 -13.56
CA ALA A 286 10.23 -14.15 -12.81
C ALA A 286 9.08 -13.58 -13.63
N HIS A 287 8.00 -14.35 -13.73
CA HIS A 287 6.77 -13.87 -14.34
C HIS A 287 6.16 -12.76 -13.48
N THR A 288 5.71 -11.66 -14.10
CA THR A 288 5.16 -10.52 -13.36
C THR A 288 3.67 -10.40 -13.59
N ILE A 289 2.90 -10.51 -12.52
CA ILE A 289 1.45 -10.31 -12.49
C ILE A 289 1.18 -8.95 -11.87
N LEU A 290 0.60 -8.05 -12.65
CA LEU A 290 0.24 -6.70 -12.21
C LEU A 290 -1.27 -6.55 -12.22
N ALA A 291 -1.87 -6.38 -11.03
CA ALA A 291 -3.25 -5.92 -10.96
C ALA A 291 -3.29 -4.39 -11.08
N ASN A 292 -4.40 -3.87 -11.58
CA ASN A 292 -4.62 -2.43 -11.62
C ASN A 292 -4.60 -1.84 -10.19
N PRO A 293 -3.66 -0.94 -9.87
CA PRO A 293 -3.54 -0.35 -8.54
C PRO A 293 -4.59 0.75 -8.29
N ASP A 294 -5.45 1.05 -9.24
CA ASP A 294 -6.44 2.13 -9.13
C ASP A 294 -7.43 1.87 -7.99
N ARG A 295 -7.75 2.96 -7.31
CA ARG A 295 -8.75 3.02 -6.25
C ARG A 295 -9.80 4.07 -6.60
N PRO A 296 -10.81 3.71 -7.44
CA PRO A 296 -11.78 4.67 -7.97
C PRO A 296 -12.65 5.34 -6.89
N ASN A 297 -12.75 4.72 -5.73
CA ASN A 297 -13.48 5.25 -4.58
C ASN A 297 -12.68 6.30 -3.77
N ILE A 298 -11.41 6.56 -4.08
CA ILE A 298 -10.58 7.55 -3.37
C ILE A 298 -10.46 8.84 -4.20
N SER A 299 -10.89 9.97 -3.64
CA SER A 299 -10.61 11.31 -4.16
C SER A 299 -9.22 11.77 -3.71
N TYR A 300 -8.29 11.94 -4.64
CA TYR A 300 -6.95 12.44 -4.36
C TYR A 300 -6.91 13.96 -4.46
N GLN A 301 -6.42 14.61 -3.42
CA GLN A 301 -6.36 16.08 -3.32
C GLN A 301 -4.98 16.53 -2.84
N CYS A 302 -4.55 17.73 -3.26
CA CYS A 302 -3.31 18.34 -2.79
C CYS A 302 -3.57 19.76 -2.32
N GLN A 303 -2.99 20.13 -1.18
CA GLN A 303 -3.13 21.46 -0.62
C GLN A 303 -1.78 22.07 -0.24
N GLY A 304 -1.45 23.22 -0.81
CA GLY A 304 -0.30 24.00 -0.40
C GLY A 304 -0.56 24.73 0.91
N ALA A 305 0.36 24.63 1.87
CA ALA A 305 0.27 25.34 3.15
C ALA A 305 1.67 25.61 3.74
N VAL A 306 1.88 26.79 4.31
CA VAL A 306 3.06 27.09 5.12
C VAL A 306 2.82 26.63 6.56
N LEU A 307 1.62 26.88 7.07
CA LEU A 307 1.17 26.48 8.41
C LEU A 307 0.45 25.13 8.33
N LYS A 308 1.20 24.07 8.12
CA LYS A 308 0.63 22.74 7.86
C LYS A 308 -0.25 22.20 8.98
N ASP A 309 0.08 22.44 10.25
CA ASP A 309 -0.73 21.99 11.39
C ASP A 309 -2.09 22.70 11.43
N LEU A 310 -2.10 23.99 11.11
CA LEU A 310 -3.32 24.76 10.93
C LEU A 310 -4.15 24.25 9.74
N ALA A 311 -3.47 23.95 8.63
CA ALA A 311 -4.14 23.39 7.46
C ALA A 311 -4.79 22.04 7.76
N VAL A 312 -4.09 21.14 8.43
CA VAL A 312 -4.63 19.84 8.86
C VAL A 312 -5.85 20.00 9.77
N ARG A 313 -5.78 20.91 10.78
CA ARG A 313 -6.93 21.23 11.63
C ARG A 313 -8.15 21.66 10.82
N ASP A 314 -7.96 22.56 9.88
CA ASP A 314 -9.07 23.10 9.11
C ASP A 314 -9.62 22.12 8.07
N ILE A 315 -8.77 21.28 7.49
CA ILE A 315 -9.19 20.14 6.65
C ILE A 315 -10.11 19.21 7.45
N LEU A 316 -9.69 18.83 8.66
CA LEU A 316 -10.46 17.93 9.55
C LEU A 316 -11.83 18.47 9.95
N ARG A 317 -12.13 19.77 9.77
CA ARG A 317 -13.47 20.36 9.98
C ARG A 317 -14.45 20.03 8.85
N SER A 318 -13.94 19.80 7.64
CA SER A 318 -14.74 19.66 6.42
C SER A 318 -14.76 18.26 5.82
N VAL A 319 -13.97 17.33 6.38
CA VAL A 319 -13.87 15.96 5.87
C VAL A 319 -14.57 14.96 6.76
N GLU A 320 -14.98 13.86 6.17
CA GLU A 320 -15.57 12.72 6.89
C GLU A 320 -14.53 11.97 7.73
N ARG A 321 -15.00 11.34 8.81
CA ARG A 321 -14.20 10.54 9.74
C ARG A 321 -14.70 9.09 9.75
N PRO A 322 -13.91 8.13 10.25
CA PRO A 322 -12.61 8.27 10.93
C PRO A 322 -11.50 8.76 10.00
N ALA A 323 -10.50 9.45 10.57
CA ALA A 323 -9.40 10.02 9.81
C ALA A 323 -8.02 9.58 10.34
N ILE A 324 -7.05 9.40 9.43
CA ILE A 324 -5.63 9.24 9.78
C ILE A 324 -4.85 10.46 9.27
N VAL A 325 -3.94 10.96 10.10
CA VAL A 325 -2.99 12.01 9.73
C VAL A 325 -1.57 11.48 9.82
N PHE A 326 -0.89 11.33 8.69
CA PHE A 326 0.49 10.87 8.65
C PHE A 326 1.49 12.00 8.83
N CYS A 327 2.48 11.77 9.72
CA CYS A 327 3.57 12.67 10.03
C CYS A 327 4.93 11.99 9.83
N GLY A 328 5.93 12.74 9.39
CA GLY A 328 7.27 12.24 9.10
C GLY A 328 8.15 11.96 10.33
N SER A 329 7.72 12.27 11.56
CA SER A 329 8.51 12.01 12.77
C SER A 329 7.65 11.82 14.02
N ARG A 330 8.19 11.06 15.00
CA ARG A 330 7.55 10.81 16.30
C ARG A 330 7.20 12.10 17.04
N THR A 331 8.13 13.05 17.06
CA THR A 331 7.94 14.35 17.74
C THR A 331 6.82 15.17 17.10
N ARG A 332 6.73 15.19 15.77
CA ARG A 332 5.63 15.87 15.05
C ARG A 332 4.29 15.19 15.31
N THR A 333 4.27 13.87 15.27
CA THR A 333 3.07 13.07 15.56
C THR A 333 2.50 13.44 16.94
N TRP A 334 3.34 13.46 17.96
CA TRP A 334 2.96 13.82 19.32
C TRP A 334 2.45 15.27 19.40
N LYS A 335 3.21 16.24 18.85
CA LYS A 335 2.83 17.67 18.90
C LYS A 335 1.51 17.93 18.20
N LEU A 336 1.36 17.40 16.97
CA LEU A 336 0.14 17.59 16.19
C LEU A 336 -1.08 16.94 16.87
N ALA A 337 -0.93 15.75 17.46
CA ALA A 337 -2.01 15.11 18.16
C ALA A 337 -2.51 15.95 19.35
N HIS A 338 -1.60 16.50 20.16
CA HIS A 338 -1.97 17.38 21.28
C HIS A 338 -2.62 18.68 20.78
N TYR A 339 -2.11 19.28 19.71
CA TYR A 339 -2.72 20.44 19.08
C TYR A 339 -4.14 20.13 18.59
N LEU A 340 -4.35 19.02 17.91
CA LEU A 340 -5.67 18.62 17.43
C LEU A 340 -6.62 18.23 18.57
N ALA A 341 -6.12 17.58 19.62
CA ALA A 341 -6.91 17.20 20.79
C ALA A 341 -7.48 18.43 21.53
N PHE A 342 -6.76 19.55 21.53
CA PHE A 342 -7.28 20.82 22.07
C PHE A 342 -8.53 21.31 21.33
N TYR A 343 -8.63 21.06 20.01
CA TYR A 343 -9.76 21.53 19.18
C TYR A 343 -10.89 20.50 19.04
N TYR A 344 -10.55 19.20 19.02
CA TYR A 344 -11.52 18.12 18.73
C TYR A 344 -11.88 17.27 19.94
N GLY A 345 -11.22 17.47 21.08
CA GLY A 345 -11.38 16.68 22.30
C GLY A 345 -10.34 15.56 22.39
N TYR A 346 -9.83 15.37 23.60
CA TYR A 346 -8.83 14.35 23.91
C TYR A 346 -9.37 12.92 23.73
N GLU A 347 -10.65 12.71 23.82
CA GLU A 347 -11.32 11.42 23.60
C GLU A 347 -11.34 11.01 22.12
N ARG A 348 -11.26 11.99 21.19
CA ARG A 348 -11.34 11.76 19.75
C ARG A 348 -9.99 11.72 19.05
N VAL A 349 -8.91 12.12 19.71
CA VAL A 349 -7.57 12.19 19.09
C VAL A 349 -6.60 11.31 19.85
N ARG A 350 -5.88 10.45 19.12
CA ARG A 350 -4.76 9.65 19.63
C ARG A 350 -3.57 9.77 18.69
N PHE A 351 -2.39 9.42 19.18
CA PHE A 351 -1.18 9.34 18.35
C PHE A 351 -0.58 7.94 18.37
N TYR A 352 0.12 7.59 17.28
CA TYR A 352 0.72 6.28 17.12
C TYR A 352 2.10 6.36 16.46
N HIS A 353 3.09 5.72 17.04
CA HIS A 353 4.44 5.60 16.47
C HIS A 353 5.19 4.38 17.02
N ALA A 354 6.28 4.00 16.36
CA ALA A 354 7.05 2.81 16.73
C ALA A 354 7.60 2.82 18.16
N GLY A 355 7.80 4.00 18.76
CA GLY A 355 8.35 4.16 20.11
C GLY A 355 7.35 4.02 21.27
N LEU A 356 6.07 3.71 21.00
CA LEU A 356 5.09 3.39 22.03
C LEU A 356 5.31 1.95 22.54
N GLU A 357 4.94 1.70 23.79
CA GLU A 357 4.93 0.36 24.37
C GLU A 357 3.89 -0.54 23.69
N LYS A 358 4.04 -1.85 23.81
CA LYS A 358 3.19 -2.83 23.13
C LYS A 358 1.72 -2.72 23.55
N GLU A 359 1.50 -2.52 24.84
CA GLU A 359 0.19 -2.39 25.47
C GLU A 359 -0.51 -1.07 25.02
N GLU A 360 0.24 0.02 24.95
CA GLU A 360 -0.26 1.32 24.45
C GLU A 360 -0.68 1.22 22.99
N LYS A 361 0.16 0.58 22.14
CA LYS A 361 -0.15 0.35 20.72
C LYS A 361 -1.47 -0.40 20.57
N LYS A 362 -1.61 -1.51 21.31
CA LYS A 362 -2.81 -2.34 21.28
C LYS A 362 -4.06 -1.55 21.70
N ALA A 363 -3.98 -0.80 22.80
CA ALA A 363 -5.09 0.01 23.28
C ALA A 363 -5.51 1.08 22.26
N ILE A 364 -4.54 1.73 21.58
CA ILE A 364 -4.84 2.75 20.56
C ILE A 364 -5.44 2.10 19.30
N GLU A 365 -4.94 0.93 18.90
CA GLU A 365 -5.47 0.17 17.77
C GLU A 365 -6.93 -0.26 18.01
N GLU A 366 -7.23 -0.81 19.19
CA GLU A 366 -8.58 -1.21 19.60
C GLU A 366 -9.52 0.00 19.66
N TRP A 367 -9.06 1.11 20.25
CA TRP A 367 -9.82 2.36 20.29
C TRP A 367 -10.13 2.88 18.88
N PHE A 368 -9.14 2.93 18.00
CA PHE A 368 -9.35 3.45 16.66
C PHE A 368 -10.24 2.51 15.84
N PHE A 369 -10.08 1.19 16.00
CA PHE A 369 -10.92 0.19 15.33
C PHE A 369 -12.40 0.37 15.68
N ALA A 370 -12.72 0.60 16.95
CA ALA A 370 -14.08 0.81 17.41
C ALA A 370 -14.65 2.21 17.06
N SER A 371 -13.78 3.21 16.86
CA SER A 371 -14.20 4.60 16.68
C SER A 371 -14.81 4.87 15.31
N GLN A 372 -15.90 5.65 15.25
CA GLN A 372 -16.51 6.17 14.03
C GLN A 372 -16.07 7.63 13.74
N GLU A 373 -15.60 8.36 14.74
CA GLU A 373 -15.23 9.78 14.67
C GLU A 373 -13.75 10.03 15.03
N GLY A 374 -12.96 8.96 15.21
CA GLY A 374 -11.58 9.05 15.67
C GLY A 374 -10.64 9.72 14.67
N ILE A 375 -9.70 10.49 15.20
CA ILE A 375 -8.58 11.08 14.49
C ILE A 375 -7.31 10.43 15.03
N LEU A 376 -6.62 9.67 14.19
CA LEU A 376 -5.35 9.04 14.54
C LEU A 376 -4.20 9.80 13.88
N VAL A 377 -3.33 10.40 14.67
CA VAL A 377 -2.10 11.02 14.16
C VAL A 377 -0.97 9.99 14.24
N ALA A 378 -0.36 9.63 13.13
CA ALA A 378 0.56 8.51 13.09
C ALA A 378 1.82 8.76 12.26
N THR A 379 2.87 8.00 12.54
CA THR A 379 3.96 7.79 11.58
C THR A 379 3.62 6.60 10.69
N CYS A 380 4.43 6.32 9.65
CA CYS A 380 4.32 5.11 8.81
C CYS A 380 4.29 3.79 9.62
N ALA A 381 4.67 3.82 10.90
CA ALA A 381 4.60 2.67 11.79
C ALA A 381 3.15 2.17 12.04
N TYR A 382 2.14 3.06 11.89
CA TYR A 382 0.75 2.64 11.84
C TYR A 382 0.43 2.24 10.42
N GLY A 383 0.64 1.03 10.09
CA GLY A 383 0.43 0.73 8.69
C GLY A 383 0.49 -0.74 8.36
N MET A 384 1.33 -1.47 9.01
CA MET A 384 1.51 -2.87 8.72
C MET A 384 0.73 -3.68 9.77
N GLY A 385 -0.38 -4.30 9.36
CA GLY A 385 -1.17 -5.19 10.22
C GLY A 385 -2.51 -4.65 10.73
N VAL A 386 -2.83 -3.36 10.55
CA VAL A 386 -4.13 -2.81 11.00
C VAL A 386 -5.10 -2.71 9.82
N ASP A 387 -6.23 -3.40 9.94
CA ASP A 387 -7.26 -3.51 8.90
C ASP A 387 -8.59 -2.90 9.32
N LYS A 388 -8.64 -1.56 9.42
CA LYS A 388 -9.89 -0.81 9.59
C LYS A 388 -10.43 -0.43 8.22
N SER A 389 -11.55 -1.01 7.81
CA SER A 389 -12.11 -0.87 6.47
C SER A 389 -12.77 0.50 6.21
N ASN A 390 -13.33 1.13 7.23
CA ASN A 390 -14.17 2.32 7.10
C ASN A 390 -13.45 3.66 7.35
N ILE A 391 -12.15 3.76 7.10
CA ILE A 391 -11.43 5.05 7.18
C ILE A 391 -11.92 5.94 6.03
N ARG A 392 -12.44 7.12 6.35
CA ARG A 392 -12.99 8.06 5.35
C ARG A 392 -11.96 9.03 4.83
N THR A 393 -10.98 9.41 5.65
CA THR A 393 -9.99 10.40 5.25
C THR A 393 -8.57 10.00 5.67
N VAL A 394 -7.63 10.13 4.74
CA VAL A 394 -6.19 10.03 5.00
C VAL A 394 -5.54 11.37 4.65
N ILE A 395 -4.83 11.96 5.58
CA ILE A 395 -4.12 13.23 5.40
C ILE A 395 -2.63 12.99 5.57
N HIS A 396 -1.83 13.39 4.60
CA HIS A 396 -0.38 13.45 4.74
C HIS A 396 0.03 14.87 5.10
N ARG A 397 0.38 15.09 6.35
CA ARG A 397 0.94 16.38 6.82
C ARG A 397 2.34 16.59 6.26
N ASP A 398 3.13 15.55 6.21
CA ASP A 398 4.46 15.54 5.61
C ASP A 398 4.45 14.66 4.35
N ILE A 399 5.19 15.06 3.32
CA ILE A 399 5.29 14.30 2.08
C ILE A 399 6.02 12.99 2.36
N PRO A 400 5.43 11.82 2.02
CA PRO A 400 6.09 10.52 2.13
C PRO A 400 7.38 10.43 1.29
N PRO A 401 8.24 9.45 1.57
CA PRO A 401 9.51 9.32 0.86
C PRO A 401 9.37 8.98 -0.63
N SER A 402 8.25 8.40 -1.04
CA SER A 402 8.00 7.94 -2.41
C SER A 402 6.51 7.89 -2.74
N VAL A 403 6.19 7.74 -4.02
CA VAL A 403 4.81 7.57 -4.50
C VAL A 403 4.21 6.25 -3.98
N GLU A 404 5.01 5.19 -3.90
CA GLU A 404 4.56 3.89 -3.39
C GLU A 404 4.17 3.99 -1.91
N ALA A 405 5.01 4.65 -1.08
CA ALA A 405 4.69 4.89 0.32
C ALA A 405 3.42 5.74 0.46
N TYR A 406 3.26 6.77 -0.37
CA TYR A 406 2.04 7.57 -0.41
C TYR A 406 0.81 6.72 -0.74
N LEU A 407 0.87 5.91 -1.80
CA LEU A 407 -0.26 5.07 -2.23
C LEU A 407 -0.59 3.99 -1.21
N GLN A 408 0.41 3.40 -0.56
CA GLN A 408 0.22 2.42 0.51
C GLN A 408 -0.50 3.03 1.72
N GLU A 409 -0.14 4.26 2.11
CA GLU A 409 -0.76 4.99 3.21
C GLU A 409 -2.13 5.54 2.81
N ALA A 410 -2.27 6.18 1.66
CA ALA A 410 -3.54 6.69 1.11
C ALA A 410 -4.55 5.56 0.85
N GLY A 411 -4.10 4.39 0.40
CA GLY A 411 -4.90 3.20 0.16
C GLY A 411 -5.55 2.58 1.41
N ARG A 412 -5.28 3.12 2.60
CA ARG A 412 -6.02 2.77 3.83
C ARG A 412 -7.41 3.37 3.86
N ALA A 413 -7.65 4.44 3.10
CA ALA A 413 -8.97 5.03 2.96
C ALA A 413 -9.90 4.09 2.19
N GLY A 414 -11.15 3.98 2.65
CA GLY A 414 -12.24 3.33 1.94
C GLY A 414 -11.97 1.88 1.50
N ARG A 415 -11.41 1.03 2.35
CA ARG A 415 -11.25 -0.40 2.05
C ARG A 415 -12.58 -1.14 1.90
N ASP A 416 -13.64 -0.55 2.40
CA ASP A 416 -15.02 -0.99 2.24
C ASP A 416 -15.67 -0.57 0.90
N GLY A 417 -14.88 -0.01 -0.03
CA GLY A 417 -15.35 0.47 -1.34
C GLY A 417 -16.09 1.80 -1.31
N LYS A 418 -16.41 2.36 -0.14
CA LYS A 418 -17.16 3.62 -0.02
C LYS A 418 -16.28 4.82 -0.38
N PRO A 419 -16.89 5.93 -0.86
CA PRO A 419 -16.19 7.17 -1.14
C PRO A 419 -15.32 7.63 0.03
N SER A 420 -14.09 8.02 -0.27
CA SER A 420 -13.10 8.41 0.72
C SER A 420 -12.12 9.43 0.13
N THR A 421 -11.36 10.12 0.96
CA THR A 421 -10.48 11.20 0.50
C THR A 421 -9.05 10.99 1.00
N ALA A 422 -8.07 11.21 0.12
CA ALA A 422 -6.66 11.26 0.45
C ALA A 422 -6.11 12.66 0.14
N ILE A 423 -5.54 13.34 1.14
CA ILE A 423 -5.09 14.73 1.02
C ILE A 423 -3.60 14.83 1.32
N LEU A 424 -2.83 15.34 0.37
CA LEU A 424 -1.40 15.62 0.54
C LEU A 424 -1.19 17.11 0.84
N VAL A 425 -0.66 17.43 2.01
CA VAL A 425 -0.31 18.81 2.40
C VAL A 425 1.17 19.04 2.09
N TRP A 426 1.46 19.97 1.18
CA TRP A 426 2.82 20.33 0.81
C TRP A 426 3.16 21.78 1.18
N GLY A 427 4.45 22.10 1.39
CA GLY A 427 4.84 23.44 1.76
C GLY A 427 6.37 23.68 1.74
N PRO A 428 6.84 24.84 2.20
CA PRO A 428 8.27 25.20 2.18
C PRO A 428 9.17 24.25 2.99
N GLU A 429 8.63 23.59 4.01
CA GLU A 429 9.38 22.58 4.79
C GLU A 429 9.82 21.40 3.94
N ASP A 430 8.97 21.00 2.98
CA ASP A 430 9.25 19.86 2.09
C ASP A 430 10.35 20.20 1.11
N GLU A 431 10.42 21.46 0.65
CA GLU A 431 11.52 21.95 -0.18
C GLU A 431 12.86 21.85 0.55
N GLN A 432 12.89 22.18 1.87
CA GLN A 432 14.08 22.01 2.69
C GLN A 432 14.43 20.54 2.89
N THR A 433 13.42 19.69 3.12
CA THR A 433 13.59 18.23 3.25
C THR A 433 14.16 17.66 1.95
N ARG A 434 13.65 18.08 0.80
CA ARG A 434 14.15 17.72 -0.53
C ARG A 434 15.63 18.04 -0.70
N LYS A 435 16.05 19.27 -0.35
CA LYS A 435 17.44 19.75 -0.47
C LYS A 435 18.44 19.01 0.43
N ARG A 436 17.96 18.38 1.52
CA ARG A 436 18.81 17.63 2.46
C ARG A 436 19.06 16.18 2.03
N ARG A 437 18.34 15.68 1.03
CA ARG A 437 18.55 14.33 0.52
C ARG A 437 19.77 14.29 -0.38
N THR A 438 20.74 13.48 -0.05
CA THR A 438 22.02 13.34 -0.76
C THR A 438 22.06 12.14 -1.70
N ASP A 439 21.26 11.12 -1.41
CA ASP A 439 21.14 9.95 -2.25
C ASP A 439 20.26 10.23 -3.48
N ALA A 440 20.78 9.96 -4.68
CA ALA A 440 20.14 10.30 -5.94
C ALA A 440 18.80 9.56 -6.15
N TYR A 441 18.72 8.28 -5.76
CA TYR A 441 17.52 7.47 -5.91
C TYR A 441 16.38 7.96 -5.02
N HIS A 442 16.65 8.17 -3.72
CA HIS A 442 15.66 8.70 -2.78
C HIS A 442 15.32 10.17 -3.05
N PHE A 443 16.26 10.95 -3.58
CA PHE A 443 16.01 12.32 -4.01
C PHE A 443 15.01 12.36 -5.16
N GLN A 444 15.20 11.55 -6.21
CA GLN A 444 14.32 11.53 -7.38
C GLN A 444 12.89 11.13 -7.00
N ARG A 445 12.71 10.06 -6.22
CA ARG A 445 11.38 9.57 -5.79
C ARG A 445 10.62 10.61 -4.95
N TYR A 446 11.33 11.28 -4.04
CA TYR A 446 10.74 12.38 -3.27
C TYR A 446 10.40 13.59 -4.15
N GLN A 447 11.27 13.92 -5.12
CA GLN A 447 11.06 14.98 -6.09
C GLN A 447 9.79 14.75 -6.92
N GLU A 448 9.54 13.54 -7.36
CA GLU A 448 8.35 13.16 -8.13
C GLU A 448 7.07 13.42 -7.32
N LEU A 449 7.02 12.97 -6.06
CA LEU A 449 5.86 13.20 -5.20
C LEU A 449 5.70 14.68 -4.79
N PHE A 450 6.81 15.40 -4.61
CA PHE A 450 6.78 16.84 -4.36
C PHE A 450 6.24 17.60 -5.57
N ALA A 451 6.64 17.25 -6.79
CA ALA A 451 6.12 17.82 -8.03
C ALA A 451 4.62 17.50 -8.22
N TYR A 452 4.21 16.26 -7.94
CA TYR A 452 2.81 15.85 -7.91
C TYR A 452 1.97 16.74 -6.98
N GLY A 453 2.45 17.01 -5.76
CA GLY A 453 1.75 17.88 -4.80
C GLY A 453 1.48 19.30 -5.34
N ARG A 454 2.37 19.82 -6.19
CA ARG A 454 2.31 21.17 -6.76
C ARG A 454 1.60 21.26 -8.12
N SER A 455 1.46 20.16 -8.83
CA SER A 455 0.78 20.12 -10.13
C SER A 455 -0.69 20.57 -10.01
N THR A 456 -1.20 21.25 -11.01
CA THR A 456 -2.59 21.75 -11.07
C THR A 456 -3.25 21.50 -12.43
N ASP A 457 -2.54 20.92 -13.37
CA ASP A 457 -2.90 20.79 -14.78
C ASP A 457 -3.20 19.34 -15.22
N ARG A 458 -2.76 18.35 -14.47
CA ARG A 458 -2.95 16.94 -14.77
C ARG A 458 -3.77 16.23 -13.69
N CYS A 459 -4.65 15.33 -14.11
CA CYS A 459 -5.44 14.50 -13.19
C CYS A 459 -4.54 13.79 -12.15
N ARG A 460 -4.90 13.89 -10.87
CA ARG A 460 -4.13 13.27 -9.77
C ARG A 460 -4.00 11.76 -9.92
N ARG A 461 -5.12 11.11 -10.24
CA ARG A 461 -5.18 9.65 -10.44
C ARG A 461 -4.31 9.21 -11.59
N GLU A 462 -4.43 9.86 -12.73
CA GLU A 462 -3.59 9.60 -13.91
C GLU A 462 -2.10 9.72 -13.61
N GLN A 463 -1.69 10.77 -12.90
CA GLN A 463 -0.29 10.93 -12.50
C GLN A 463 0.19 9.80 -11.59
N LEU A 464 -0.62 9.38 -10.60
CA LEU A 464 -0.27 8.29 -9.67
C LEU A 464 -0.15 6.95 -10.40
N LEU A 465 -1.06 6.65 -11.31
CA LEU A 465 -1.00 5.44 -12.13
C LEU A 465 0.22 5.44 -13.06
N ALA A 466 0.52 6.59 -13.68
CA ALA A 466 1.69 6.73 -14.55
C ALA A 466 3.02 6.50 -13.79
N PHE A 467 3.15 6.94 -12.54
CA PHE A 467 4.32 6.65 -11.71
C PHE A 467 4.52 5.15 -11.44
N LEU A 468 3.44 4.38 -11.43
CA LEU A 468 3.49 2.92 -11.29
C LEU A 468 3.65 2.19 -12.63
N GLY A 469 3.80 2.92 -13.74
CA GLY A 469 3.97 2.35 -15.07
C GLY A 469 2.66 1.91 -15.73
N HIS A 470 1.50 2.36 -15.21
CA HIS A 470 0.20 2.10 -15.82
C HIS A 470 -0.23 3.28 -16.69
N GLU A 471 -0.83 3.00 -17.84
CA GLU A 471 -1.56 4.01 -18.58
C GLU A 471 -2.76 4.45 -17.76
N GLY A 472 -2.71 5.69 -17.27
CA GLY A 472 -3.73 6.22 -16.37
C GLY A 472 -4.96 6.70 -17.12
N THR A 473 -6.13 6.35 -16.62
CA THR A 473 -7.39 6.99 -17.00
C THR A 473 -7.66 8.17 -16.08
N SER A 474 -8.14 9.27 -16.66
CA SER A 474 -8.58 10.43 -15.88
C SER A 474 -9.78 10.09 -15.00
N CYS A 475 -9.98 10.85 -13.92
CA CYS A 475 -11.14 10.66 -13.05
C CYS A 475 -12.44 10.84 -13.82
N VAL A 476 -13.40 9.95 -13.56
CA VAL A 476 -14.79 10.17 -13.97
C VAL A 476 -15.36 11.31 -13.10
N PRO A 477 -16.12 12.27 -13.69
CA PRO A 477 -16.78 13.31 -12.91
C PRO A 477 -17.68 12.72 -11.81
N GLY A 478 -17.53 13.21 -10.59
CA GLY A 478 -18.30 12.69 -9.45
C GLY A 478 -17.65 13.01 -8.09
N PRO A 479 -18.19 12.49 -6.99
CA PRO A 479 -17.72 12.80 -5.63
C PRO A 479 -16.30 12.32 -5.36
N THR A 480 -15.83 11.32 -6.10
CA THR A 480 -14.47 10.77 -5.98
C THR A 480 -13.48 11.32 -7.00
N ALA A 481 -13.91 12.30 -7.83
CA ALA A 481 -12.99 13.01 -8.71
C ALA A 481 -11.92 13.77 -7.90
N CYS A 482 -10.71 13.90 -8.44
CA CYS A 482 -9.63 14.61 -7.79
C CYS A 482 -9.84 16.14 -7.81
N ASP A 483 -9.06 16.88 -7.02
CA ASP A 483 -9.14 18.35 -6.96
C ASP A 483 -8.93 19.03 -8.31
N VAL A 484 -8.05 18.49 -9.17
CA VAL A 484 -7.82 19.01 -10.53
C VAL A 484 -9.05 18.81 -11.40
N CYS A 485 -9.61 17.60 -11.47
CA CYS A 485 -10.80 17.30 -12.26
C CYS A 485 -12.05 18.01 -11.76
N GLN A 486 -12.08 18.41 -10.47
CA GLN A 486 -13.12 19.27 -9.89
C GLN A 486 -12.88 20.77 -10.11
N GLY A 487 -11.76 21.18 -10.72
CA GLY A 487 -11.39 22.59 -10.89
C GLY A 487 -11.04 23.30 -9.57
N LYS A 488 -10.70 22.55 -8.52
CA LYS A 488 -10.37 23.07 -7.17
C LYS A 488 -8.88 23.13 -6.88
N ALA A 489 -8.05 22.53 -7.75
CA ALA A 489 -6.59 22.49 -7.56
C ALA A 489 -6.00 23.91 -7.54
N ASN A 490 -5.08 24.14 -6.58
CA ASN A 490 -4.43 25.42 -6.41
C ASN A 490 -2.94 25.21 -6.08
N SER A 491 -2.05 25.87 -6.83
CA SER A 491 -0.61 25.87 -6.60
C SER A 491 -0.14 26.88 -5.54
N GLN A 492 -1.04 27.73 -5.05
CA GLN A 492 -0.73 28.71 -4.01
C GLN A 492 -0.92 28.10 -2.61
N TRP A 493 -0.18 28.63 -1.66
CA TRP A 493 -0.41 28.32 -0.25
C TRP A 493 -1.74 28.91 0.20
N ARG A 494 -2.49 28.16 0.98
CA ARG A 494 -3.82 28.57 1.46
C ARG A 494 -3.79 29.93 2.22
N GLU A 495 -2.70 30.19 2.95
CA GLU A 495 -2.52 31.41 3.76
C GLU A 495 -2.24 32.64 2.89
N THR A 496 -1.74 32.46 1.67
CA THR A 496 -1.33 33.54 0.77
C THR A 496 -2.47 34.52 0.55
N ARG A 497 -3.64 34.02 0.13
CA ARG A 497 -4.79 34.85 -0.20
C ARG A 497 -5.27 35.65 1.00
N ALA A 498 -5.41 34.99 2.15
CA ALA A 498 -5.89 35.64 3.39
C ALA A 498 -4.94 36.73 3.87
N LEU A 499 -3.62 36.45 3.84
CA LEU A 499 -2.60 37.40 4.28
C LEU A 499 -2.45 38.57 3.27
N VAL A 500 -2.49 38.30 1.99
CA VAL A 500 -2.43 39.34 0.96
C VAL A 500 -3.66 40.27 1.07
N GLU A 501 -4.85 39.71 1.23
CA GLU A 501 -6.07 40.49 1.44
C GLU A 501 -6.01 41.30 2.74
N TYR A 502 -5.48 40.71 3.82
CA TYR A 502 -5.31 41.41 5.09
C TYR A 502 -4.32 42.59 4.96
N VAL A 503 -3.15 42.39 4.36
CA VAL A 503 -2.18 43.45 4.11
C VAL A 503 -2.72 44.50 3.16
N LYS A 504 -3.53 44.10 2.15
CA LYS A 504 -4.20 45.03 1.23
C LYS A 504 -5.20 45.94 1.93
N LYS A 505 -5.92 45.43 2.94
CA LYS A 505 -6.83 46.22 3.77
C LYS A 505 -6.10 47.10 4.79
N HIS A 506 -4.87 46.76 5.14
CA HIS A 506 -4.05 47.45 6.13
C HIS A 506 -2.66 47.78 5.57
N PRO A 507 -2.55 48.53 4.45
CA PRO A 507 -1.30 48.77 3.78
C PRO A 507 -0.35 49.55 4.68
N ARG A 508 0.91 49.14 4.69
CA ARG A 508 2.00 49.81 5.43
C ARG A 508 1.80 49.89 6.94
N ARG A 509 0.90 49.06 7.51
CA ARG A 509 0.61 49.05 8.94
C ARG A 509 1.61 48.21 9.72
N PHE A 510 2.07 47.09 9.17
CA PHE A 510 2.91 46.11 9.84
C PHE A 510 4.24 45.91 9.16
N THR A 511 5.25 45.65 9.94
CA THR A 511 6.50 45.02 9.53
C THR A 511 6.37 43.48 9.59
N VAL A 512 7.35 42.75 9.02
CA VAL A 512 7.34 41.26 9.12
C VAL A 512 7.31 40.81 10.59
N PRO A 513 8.16 41.33 11.52
CA PRO A 513 8.10 40.91 12.93
C PRO A 513 6.76 41.24 13.62
N GLU A 514 6.17 42.40 13.32
CA GLU A 514 4.90 42.81 13.92
C GLU A 514 3.73 41.91 13.46
N LEU A 515 3.68 41.61 12.16
CA LEU A 515 2.65 40.71 11.61
C LEU A 515 2.88 39.27 12.06
N SER A 516 4.13 38.81 12.20
CA SER A 516 4.48 37.50 12.75
C SER A 516 3.98 37.33 14.19
N ARG A 517 4.10 38.38 15.02
CA ARG A 517 3.55 38.36 16.40
C ARG A 517 2.02 38.27 16.37
N PHE A 518 1.36 38.95 15.45
CA PHE A 518 -0.09 38.85 15.28
C PHE A 518 -0.53 37.43 14.89
N LEU A 519 0.26 36.74 14.07
CA LEU A 519 0.02 35.34 13.68
C LEU A 519 0.29 34.34 14.80
N MET A 520 0.95 34.73 15.91
CA MET A 520 1.13 33.91 17.11
C MET A 520 -0.14 33.71 17.94
N ASP A 521 -1.23 34.38 17.61
CA ASP A 521 -2.50 34.19 18.30
C ASP A 521 -2.84 32.69 18.37
N PRO A 522 -3.27 32.16 19.52
CA PRO A 522 -3.67 30.76 19.68
C PRO A 522 -4.68 30.28 18.63
N LEU A 523 -5.47 31.18 18.06
CA LEU A 523 -6.42 30.87 16.98
C LEU A 523 -5.72 30.46 15.69
N PHE A 524 -4.51 30.96 15.44
CA PHE A 524 -3.74 30.61 14.25
C PHE A 524 -2.76 29.45 14.46
N GLY A 525 -2.39 29.16 15.72
CA GLY A 525 -1.49 28.05 16.06
C GLY A 525 -0.09 28.13 15.44
N CYS A 526 0.36 29.36 15.15
CA CYS A 526 1.62 29.67 14.46
C CYS A 526 2.67 30.11 15.45
N SER A 527 3.87 29.57 15.38
CA SER A 527 5.03 30.13 16.11
C SER A 527 5.53 31.40 15.43
N PHE A 528 6.23 32.26 16.18
CA PHE A 528 6.83 33.47 15.62
C PHE A 528 7.72 33.17 14.40
N GLN A 529 8.55 32.14 14.49
CA GLN A 529 9.45 31.72 13.40
C GLN A 529 8.69 31.25 12.16
N GLU A 530 7.58 30.56 12.33
CA GLU A 530 6.73 30.13 11.21
C GLU A 530 6.05 31.33 10.54
N GLY A 531 5.57 32.28 11.33
CA GLY A 531 5.02 33.53 10.83
C GLY A 531 6.04 34.35 10.04
N GLU A 532 7.27 34.49 10.56
CA GLU A 532 8.35 35.17 9.83
C GLU A 532 8.69 34.46 8.52
N ARG A 533 8.83 33.13 8.53
CA ARG A 533 9.10 32.35 7.32
C ARG A 533 8.01 32.53 6.28
N LEU A 534 6.74 32.47 6.70
CA LEU A 534 5.59 32.67 5.81
C LEU A 534 5.66 34.05 5.15
N LEU A 535 5.83 35.11 5.92
CA LEU A 535 5.86 36.47 5.40
C LEU A 535 7.08 36.73 4.50
N HIS A 536 8.26 36.22 4.86
CA HIS A 536 9.43 36.29 3.99
C HIS A 536 9.23 35.55 2.68
N HIS A 537 8.59 34.37 2.71
CA HIS A 537 8.24 33.66 1.48
C HIS A 537 7.26 34.44 0.60
N LEU A 538 6.26 35.09 1.19
CA LEU A 538 5.33 35.92 0.45
C LEU A 538 6.01 37.15 -0.18
N VAL A 539 7.01 37.72 0.51
CA VAL A 539 7.83 38.80 -0.05
C VAL A 539 8.73 38.28 -1.17
N GLN A 540 9.41 37.15 -0.99
CA GLN A 540 10.27 36.55 -2.02
C GLN A 540 9.49 36.12 -3.25
N ALA A 541 8.28 35.61 -3.07
CA ALA A 541 7.37 35.20 -4.16
C ALA A 541 6.67 36.38 -4.83
N GLY A 542 6.90 37.62 -4.37
CA GLY A 542 6.33 38.83 -4.96
C GLY A 542 4.88 39.11 -4.60
N TYR A 543 4.26 38.35 -3.69
CA TYR A 543 2.90 38.62 -3.19
C TYR A 543 2.83 39.81 -2.25
N LEU A 544 3.90 40.04 -1.50
CA LEU A 544 4.07 41.20 -0.61
C LEU A 544 5.37 41.91 -0.96
N LYS A 545 5.44 43.19 -0.62
CA LYS A 545 6.63 44.01 -0.80
C LYS A 545 6.96 44.75 0.49
N GLU A 546 8.22 44.70 0.91
CA GLU A 546 8.73 45.55 1.99
C GLU A 546 9.16 46.92 1.45
N ARG A 547 8.66 47.99 2.07
CA ARG A 547 9.07 49.35 1.73
C ARG A 547 10.48 49.62 2.21
N ARG A 548 11.33 50.22 1.33
CA ARG A 548 12.71 50.64 1.62
C ARG A 548 12.84 52.11 2.03
N SER A 549 11.72 52.87 1.93
CA SER A 549 11.67 54.28 2.36
C SER A 549 11.98 54.40 3.85
N TRP A 550 12.80 55.42 4.24
CA TRP A 550 13.26 55.55 5.63
C TRP A 550 12.11 55.73 6.66
N TRP A 551 10.99 56.34 6.27
CA TRP A 551 9.78 56.48 7.08
C TRP A 551 8.96 55.20 7.23
N LEU A 552 9.02 54.30 6.24
CA LEU A 552 8.20 53.11 6.14
C LEU A 552 9.06 51.83 6.02
N ARG A 553 10.32 51.92 6.49
CA ARG A 553 11.28 50.82 6.35
C ARG A 553 10.73 49.51 6.95
N GLY A 554 10.73 48.48 6.11
CA GLY A 554 10.25 47.14 6.48
C GLY A 554 8.74 47.00 6.56
N ARG A 555 7.92 48.03 6.27
CA ARG A 555 6.47 47.89 6.26
C ARG A 555 5.99 47.20 4.99
N LEU A 556 5.05 46.28 5.21
CA LEU A 556 4.48 45.42 4.16
C LEU A 556 3.37 46.12 3.38
N GLU A 557 3.38 45.92 2.09
CA GLU A 557 2.30 46.31 1.17
C GLU A 557 2.14 45.25 0.07
N VAL A 558 0.97 45.24 -0.61
CA VAL A 558 0.75 44.43 -1.79
C VAL A 558 1.30 45.19 -3.01
N PRO A 559 2.15 44.59 -3.86
CA PRO A 559 2.56 45.22 -5.13
C PRO A 559 1.36 45.52 -6.01
N TYR A 560 1.40 46.64 -6.74
CA TYR A 560 0.36 47.01 -7.72
C TYR A 560 0.45 46.13 -8.93
#